data_e2109de5c292472fc40e1249d817da21
#
_entry.id   e2109de5c292472fc40e1249d817da21
#
_cell.length_a   1.000
_cell.length_b   1.000
_cell.length_c   1.000
_cell.angle_alpha   90.00
_cell.angle_beta   90.00
_cell.angle_gamma   90.00
#
_symmetry.space_group_name_H-M   'P 1'
#
loop_
_entity.id
_entity.type
_entity.pdbx_description
1 polymer ?
#
loop_
_entity_poly.entity_id
_entity_poly.type
_entity_poly.pdbx_seq_one_letter_code
_entity_poly.pdbx_strand_id
1 'polypeptide(L)'
;MSDLLESYPGARRALFSAFHIGGCQSCAYEIEDSLAEVCKKHDLELNDALTCLRESQEHDAEMLISVEQFSQYLKNPDGGTLLDIRTREEHESIKLPNTVIMTQELQTQLFAEKGEDDVIILMDHKGRSVLDQCAWFRGHGLKKTFGVEGGIDRYAQEIDSTIPRYRLEMD
;
A
#
# COMPACT_ATOMS: atom_id res chain seq x y z
N MET A 1 -14.79 10.01 7.97
CA MET A 1 -13.41 9.59 7.61
C MET A 1 -13.34 8.10 7.25
N SER A 2 -14.11 7.21 7.88
CA SER A 2 -14.09 5.76 7.59
C SER A 2 -14.16 5.45 6.09
N ASP A 3 -15.23 5.89 5.42
CA ASP A 3 -15.46 5.61 4.00
C ASP A 3 -14.38 6.21 3.08
N LEU A 4 -13.85 7.39 3.47
CA LEU A 4 -12.75 8.02 2.76
C LEU A 4 -11.49 7.15 2.81
N LEU A 5 -11.09 6.68 3.99
CA LEU A 5 -9.89 5.86 4.18
C LEU A 5 -10.04 4.45 3.58
N GLU A 6 -11.26 3.95 3.49
CA GLU A 6 -11.55 2.69 2.80
C GLU A 6 -11.44 2.83 1.28
N SER A 7 -11.99 3.93 0.72
CA SER A 7 -11.98 4.19 -0.73
C SER A 7 -10.62 4.72 -1.23
N TYR A 8 -9.87 5.41 -0.36
CA TYR A 8 -8.59 6.05 -0.66
C TYR A 8 -7.55 5.67 0.40
N PRO A 9 -6.89 4.52 0.31
CA PRO A 9 -5.92 4.06 1.31
C PRO A 9 -4.78 5.06 1.58
N GLY A 10 -4.36 5.81 0.56
CA GLY A 10 -3.33 6.86 0.67
C GLY A 10 -3.80 8.18 1.28
N ALA A 11 -5.12 8.35 1.56
CA ALA A 11 -5.67 9.63 2.01
C ALA A 11 -5.05 10.14 3.31
N ARG A 12 -4.75 9.24 4.26
CA ARG A 12 -4.10 9.62 5.53
C ARG A 12 -2.72 10.23 5.29
N ARG A 13 -1.91 9.60 4.43
CA ARG A 13 -0.59 10.10 4.06
C ARG A 13 -0.68 11.44 3.35
N ALA A 14 -1.63 11.61 2.42
CA ALA A 14 -1.85 12.85 1.69
C ALA A 14 -2.21 14.01 2.64
N LEU A 15 -3.21 13.81 3.51
CA LEU A 15 -3.64 14.82 4.48
C LEU A 15 -2.52 15.18 5.47
N PHE A 16 -1.73 14.19 5.89
CA PHE A 16 -0.60 14.45 6.78
C PHE A 16 0.52 15.21 6.08
N SER A 17 0.89 14.80 4.87
CA SER A 17 1.98 15.43 4.11
C SER A 17 1.68 16.88 3.76
N ALA A 18 0.44 17.20 3.34
CA ALA A 18 0.07 18.53 2.90
C ALA A 18 -0.36 19.46 4.05
N PHE A 19 -1.04 18.94 5.06
CA PHE A 19 -1.72 19.74 6.08
C PHE A 19 -1.39 19.34 7.51
N HIS A 20 -0.50 18.34 7.72
CA HIS A 20 -0.14 17.79 9.02
C HIS A 20 -1.33 17.20 9.81
N ILE A 21 -2.40 16.77 9.10
CA ILE A 21 -3.59 16.19 9.69
C ILE A 21 -3.43 14.67 9.80
N GLY A 22 -3.61 14.11 11.01
CA GLY A 22 -3.61 12.65 11.26
C GLY A 22 -2.25 12.05 11.62
N GLY A 23 -1.21 12.87 11.82
CA GLY A 23 0.14 12.40 12.20
C GLY A 23 0.42 12.29 13.70
N CYS A 24 -0.41 12.91 14.54
CA CYS A 24 -0.29 12.85 16.00
C CYS A 24 -1.69 12.80 16.64
N GLN A 25 -1.75 12.42 17.93
CA GLN A 25 -3.04 12.37 18.65
C GLN A 25 -3.76 13.72 18.73
N SER A 26 -3.01 14.83 18.76
CA SER A 26 -3.58 16.18 18.79
C SER A 26 -4.08 16.69 17.44
N CYS A 27 -3.64 16.07 16.35
CA CYS A 27 -4.05 16.37 14.97
C CYS A 27 -4.95 15.26 14.42
N ALA A 28 -5.41 14.36 15.28
CA ALA A 28 -6.29 13.26 14.90
C ALA A 28 -7.71 13.77 14.64
N TYR A 29 -8.36 13.12 13.73
CA TYR A 29 -9.79 13.21 13.48
C TYR A 29 -10.47 11.96 14.09
N GLU A 30 -11.72 12.09 14.45
CA GLU A 30 -12.52 10.91 14.79
C GLU A 30 -12.91 10.17 13.52
N ILE A 31 -13.02 8.85 13.61
CA ILE A 31 -13.32 8.00 12.44
C ILE A 31 -14.71 8.31 11.86
N GLU A 32 -15.61 8.79 12.69
CA GLU A 32 -16.97 9.22 12.36
C GLU A 32 -17.06 10.60 11.74
N ASP A 33 -16.02 11.42 11.87
CA ASP A 33 -16.00 12.75 11.26
C ASP A 33 -16.13 12.64 9.74
N SER A 34 -16.82 13.60 9.13
CA SER A 34 -16.73 13.85 7.69
C SER A 34 -15.44 14.62 7.35
N LEU A 35 -14.98 14.54 6.10
CA LEU A 35 -13.85 15.36 5.66
C LEU A 35 -14.11 16.87 5.87
N ALA A 36 -15.34 17.32 5.67
CA ALA A 36 -15.70 18.72 5.87
C ALA A 36 -15.58 19.15 7.34
N GLU A 37 -15.93 18.27 8.29
CA GLU A 37 -15.77 18.56 9.71
C GLU A 37 -14.29 18.58 10.11
N VAL A 38 -13.48 17.67 9.55
CA VAL A 38 -12.03 17.67 9.75
C VAL A 38 -11.43 18.96 9.20
N CYS A 39 -11.76 19.36 7.98
CA CYS A 39 -11.30 20.61 7.39
C CYS A 39 -11.66 21.83 8.26
N LYS A 40 -12.90 21.88 8.75
CA LYS A 40 -13.36 22.96 9.65
C LYS A 40 -12.58 22.98 10.98
N LYS A 41 -12.28 21.82 11.57
CA LYS A 41 -11.49 21.74 12.81
C LYS A 41 -10.06 22.25 12.63
N HIS A 42 -9.52 22.15 11.42
CA HIS A 42 -8.13 22.51 11.09
C HIS A 42 -8.02 23.82 10.29
N ASP A 43 -9.09 24.59 10.18
CA ASP A 43 -9.14 25.86 9.42
C ASP A 43 -8.66 25.70 7.95
N LEU A 44 -9.06 24.60 7.32
CA LEU A 44 -8.69 24.20 5.97
C LEU A 44 -9.91 24.30 5.05
N GLU A 45 -9.72 24.85 3.86
CA GLU A 45 -10.74 24.85 2.81
C GLU A 45 -10.97 23.43 2.27
N LEU A 46 -12.24 23.01 2.22
CA LEU A 46 -12.61 21.65 1.76
C LEU A 46 -12.12 21.37 0.33
N ASN A 47 -12.16 22.38 -0.55
CA ASN A 47 -11.69 22.23 -1.93
C ASN A 47 -10.18 21.96 -2.02
N ASP A 48 -9.38 22.53 -1.13
CA ASP A 48 -7.95 22.30 -1.09
C ASP A 48 -7.65 20.85 -0.64
N ALA A 49 -8.38 20.38 0.37
CA ALA A 49 -8.28 18.98 0.81
C ALA A 49 -8.70 18.01 -0.31
N LEU A 50 -9.81 18.26 -1.01
CA LEU A 50 -10.27 17.42 -2.13
C LEU A 50 -9.28 17.42 -3.29
N THR A 51 -8.68 18.56 -3.61
CA THR A 51 -7.66 18.67 -4.66
C THR A 51 -6.43 17.86 -4.29
N CYS A 52 -5.91 18.03 -3.07
CA CYS A 52 -4.78 17.28 -2.57
C CYS A 52 -5.03 15.76 -2.60
N LEU A 53 -6.21 15.32 -2.16
CA LEU A 53 -6.57 13.89 -2.17
C LEU A 53 -6.62 13.32 -3.59
N ARG A 54 -7.17 14.05 -4.55
CA ARG A 54 -7.24 13.61 -5.94
C ARG A 54 -5.86 13.51 -6.57
N GLU A 55 -5.02 14.53 -6.41
CA GLU A 55 -3.65 14.52 -6.92
C GLU A 55 -2.82 13.39 -6.30
N SER A 56 -2.98 13.17 -4.99
CA SER A 56 -2.35 12.05 -4.31
C SER A 56 -2.83 10.69 -4.84
N GLN A 57 -4.12 10.55 -5.14
CA GLN A 57 -4.65 9.30 -5.69
C GLN A 57 -4.13 9.03 -7.11
N GLU A 58 -4.03 10.04 -7.95
CA GLU A 58 -3.44 9.92 -9.29
C GLU A 58 -1.98 9.45 -9.20
N HIS A 59 -1.22 10.04 -8.29
CA HIS A 59 0.17 9.63 -8.03
C HIS A 59 0.26 8.21 -7.43
N ASP A 60 -0.65 7.86 -6.52
CA ASP A 60 -0.70 6.53 -5.90
C ASP A 60 -1.03 5.44 -6.94
N ALA A 61 -1.88 5.76 -7.94
CA ALA A 61 -2.19 4.83 -9.02
C ALA A 61 -0.96 4.44 -9.85
N GLU A 62 0.03 5.33 -9.98
CA GLU A 62 1.30 5.04 -10.65
C GLU A 62 2.20 4.05 -9.86
N MET A 63 1.90 3.86 -8.59
CA MET A 63 2.60 2.91 -7.72
C MET A 63 1.94 1.54 -7.67
N LEU A 64 0.83 1.33 -8.37
CA LEU A 64 0.09 0.07 -8.34
C LEU A 64 0.25 -0.70 -9.65
N ILE A 65 0.28 -2.01 -9.53
CA ILE A 65 0.15 -2.95 -10.65
C ILE A 65 -1.10 -3.81 -10.46
N SER A 66 -1.71 -4.23 -11.57
CA SER A 66 -2.85 -5.12 -11.53
C SER A 66 -2.46 -6.55 -11.11
N VAL A 67 -3.45 -7.34 -10.68
CA VAL A 67 -3.22 -8.75 -10.34
C VAL A 67 -2.79 -9.60 -11.55
N GLU A 68 -3.17 -9.21 -12.78
CA GLU A 68 -2.70 -9.83 -14.02
C GLU A 68 -1.21 -9.57 -14.25
N GLN A 69 -0.76 -8.32 -14.07
CA GLN A 69 0.65 -7.97 -14.15
C GLN A 69 1.46 -8.70 -13.06
N PHE A 70 0.94 -8.73 -11.84
CA PHE A 70 1.56 -9.49 -10.75
C PHE A 70 1.68 -10.98 -11.07
N SER A 71 0.65 -11.60 -11.71
CA SER A 71 0.70 -12.98 -12.17
C SER A 71 1.85 -13.23 -13.16
N GLN A 72 2.20 -12.25 -13.99
CA GLN A 72 3.33 -12.37 -14.91
C GLN A 72 4.67 -12.38 -14.15
N TYR A 73 4.83 -11.55 -13.13
CA TYR A 73 6.01 -11.55 -12.27
C TYR A 73 6.16 -12.87 -11.49
N LEU A 74 5.07 -13.44 -10.98
CA LEU A 74 5.10 -14.76 -10.32
C LEU A 74 5.62 -15.89 -11.23
N LYS A 75 5.42 -15.77 -12.55
CA LYS A 75 5.89 -16.74 -13.55
C LYS A 75 7.30 -16.46 -14.06
N ASN A 76 7.79 -15.24 -13.87
CA ASN A 76 9.13 -14.81 -14.31
C ASN A 76 9.94 -14.28 -13.12
N PRO A 77 10.64 -15.15 -12.38
CA PRO A 77 11.36 -14.77 -11.17
C PRO A 77 12.52 -13.78 -11.41
N ASP A 78 13.03 -13.70 -12.63
CA ASP A 78 14.10 -12.76 -13.00
C ASP A 78 13.56 -11.34 -13.28
N GLY A 79 12.25 -11.18 -13.33
CA GLY A 79 11.60 -9.89 -13.65
C GLY A 79 11.59 -8.88 -12.50
N GLY A 80 11.88 -9.29 -11.26
CA GLY A 80 11.86 -8.43 -10.10
C GLY A 80 11.87 -9.18 -8.78
N THR A 81 12.03 -8.45 -7.69
CA THR A 81 11.97 -9.01 -6.33
C THR A 81 10.53 -8.94 -5.81
N LEU A 82 9.93 -10.08 -5.51
CA LEU A 82 8.54 -10.19 -5.04
C LEU A 82 8.52 -10.32 -3.51
N LEU A 83 8.00 -9.32 -2.84
CA LEU A 83 7.98 -9.23 -1.37
C LEU A 83 6.57 -9.34 -0.84
N ASP A 84 6.39 -10.27 0.08
CA ASP A 84 5.18 -10.41 0.87
C ASP A 84 5.32 -9.60 2.16
N ILE A 85 4.50 -8.56 2.32
CA ILE A 85 4.52 -7.68 3.50
C ILE A 85 3.42 -8.03 4.52
N ARG A 86 2.77 -9.19 4.36
CA ARG A 86 1.83 -9.74 5.34
C ARG A 86 2.56 -10.23 6.59
N THR A 87 1.79 -10.73 7.55
CA THR A 87 2.38 -11.42 8.70
C THR A 87 3.05 -12.73 8.30
N ARG A 88 3.94 -13.23 9.16
CA ARG A 88 4.62 -14.51 8.94
C ARG A 88 3.61 -15.66 8.87
N GLU A 89 2.61 -15.65 9.74
CA GLU A 89 1.55 -16.65 9.80
C GLU A 89 0.74 -16.70 8.50
N GLU A 90 0.40 -15.55 7.94
CA GLU A 90 -0.29 -15.47 6.65
C GLU A 90 0.58 -16.00 5.51
N HIS A 91 1.87 -15.62 5.48
CA HIS A 91 2.80 -16.08 4.47
C HIS A 91 3.03 -17.60 4.53
N GLU A 92 3.19 -18.15 5.73
CA GLU A 92 3.39 -19.60 5.93
C GLU A 92 2.12 -20.39 5.57
N SER A 93 0.94 -19.84 5.85
CA SER A 93 -0.34 -20.48 5.54
C SER A 93 -0.64 -20.48 4.04
N ILE A 94 -0.33 -19.37 3.35
CA ILE A 94 -0.61 -19.19 1.91
C ILE A 94 0.62 -18.52 1.27
N LYS A 95 1.55 -19.33 0.80
CA LYS A 95 2.76 -18.87 0.13
C LYS A 95 2.59 -18.89 -1.38
N LEU A 96 2.79 -17.74 -2.02
CA LEU A 96 2.86 -17.67 -3.48
C LEU A 96 4.26 -18.05 -3.99
N PRO A 97 4.37 -18.62 -5.21
CA PRO A 97 5.66 -18.96 -5.78
C PRO A 97 6.53 -17.71 -5.96
N ASN A 98 7.83 -17.86 -5.77
CA ASN A 98 8.83 -16.79 -5.94
C ASN A 98 8.63 -15.56 -5.04
N THR A 99 7.75 -15.60 -4.06
CA THR A 99 7.60 -14.53 -3.06
C THR A 99 8.46 -14.80 -1.83
N VAL A 100 9.00 -13.73 -1.26
CA VAL A 100 9.80 -13.76 -0.03
C VAL A 100 9.13 -12.88 1.01
N ILE A 101 9.02 -13.38 2.24
CA ILE A 101 8.49 -12.58 3.35
C ILE A 101 9.44 -11.41 3.66
N MET A 102 8.87 -10.21 3.80
CA MET A 102 9.61 -9.03 4.20
C MET A 102 10.07 -9.16 5.65
N THR A 103 11.38 -9.04 5.86
CA THR A 103 11.97 -8.90 7.19
C THR A 103 12.80 -7.63 7.26
N GLN A 104 13.13 -7.18 8.45
CA GLN A 104 13.97 -6.00 8.63
C GLN A 104 15.37 -6.20 8.03
N GLU A 105 15.93 -7.42 8.15
CA GLU A 105 17.21 -7.79 7.58
C GLU A 105 17.18 -7.72 6.05
N LEU A 106 16.14 -8.32 5.43
CA LEU A 106 15.96 -8.30 3.99
C LEU A 106 15.77 -6.86 3.48
N GLN A 107 15.00 -6.04 4.18
CA GLN A 107 14.80 -4.65 3.85
C GLN A 107 16.12 -3.86 3.86
N THR A 108 16.95 -4.05 4.89
CA THR A 108 18.27 -3.42 4.99
C THR A 108 19.18 -3.88 3.84
N GLN A 109 19.16 -5.17 3.50
CA GLN A 109 19.92 -5.71 2.38
C GLN A 109 19.47 -5.12 1.04
N LEU A 110 18.17 -5.02 0.79
CA LEU A 110 17.62 -4.43 -0.44
C LEU A 110 18.09 -2.99 -0.64
N PHE A 111 18.08 -2.16 0.42
CA PHE A 111 18.58 -0.78 0.31
C PHE A 111 20.10 -0.69 0.11
N ALA A 112 20.86 -1.70 0.54
CA ALA A 112 22.30 -1.72 0.32
C ALA A 112 22.70 -2.23 -1.07
N GLU A 113 21.92 -3.16 -1.66
CA GLU A 113 22.30 -3.91 -2.87
C GLU A 113 21.54 -3.49 -4.12
N LYS A 114 20.30 -2.95 -3.96
CA LYS A 114 19.42 -2.58 -5.07
C LYS A 114 19.50 -1.10 -5.41
N GLY A 115 19.26 -0.76 -6.67
CA GLY A 115 19.26 0.60 -7.18
C GLY A 115 17.91 1.03 -7.73
N GLU A 116 17.87 2.24 -8.30
CA GLU A 116 16.65 2.86 -8.82
C GLU A 116 16.01 2.10 -10.00
N ASP A 117 16.79 1.25 -10.68
CA ASP A 117 16.33 0.46 -11.82
C ASP A 117 15.83 -0.93 -11.46
N ASP A 118 16.09 -1.39 -10.25
CA ASP A 118 15.62 -2.70 -9.77
C ASP A 118 14.12 -2.67 -9.50
N VAL A 119 13.39 -3.64 -10.06
CA VAL A 119 11.95 -3.78 -9.87
C VAL A 119 11.66 -4.52 -8.56
N ILE A 120 10.84 -3.91 -7.72
CA ILE A 120 10.37 -4.49 -6.46
C ILE A 120 8.84 -4.48 -6.46
N ILE A 121 8.25 -5.62 -6.19
CA ILE A 121 6.80 -5.77 -6.11
C ILE A 121 6.42 -6.13 -4.67
N LEU A 122 5.55 -5.33 -4.07
CA LEU A 122 5.04 -5.52 -2.71
C LEU A 122 3.61 -6.07 -2.77
N MET A 123 3.33 -7.10 -2.00
CA MET A 123 2.00 -7.70 -1.89
C MET A 123 1.62 -7.80 -0.42
N ASP A 124 0.42 -7.32 -0.09
CA ASP A 124 -0.23 -7.52 1.20
C ASP A 124 -1.54 -8.31 1.06
N HIS A 125 -2.40 -8.27 2.09
CA HIS A 125 -3.67 -8.98 2.06
C HIS A 125 -4.67 -8.33 1.07
N LYS A 126 -4.90 -7.01 1.15
CA LYS A 126 -5.97 -6.28 0.42
C LYS A 126 -5.51 -5.03 -0.32
N GLY A 127 -4.23 -4.81 -0.50
CA GLY A 127 -3.70 -3.62 -1.19
C GLY A 127 -3.74 -2.34 -0.36
N ARG A 128 -3.90 -2.43 0.97
CA ARG A 128 -4.05 -1.25 1.84
C ARG A 128 -2.71 -0.68 2.31
N SER A 129 -1.79 -1.56 2.71
CA SER A 129 -0.49 -1.18 3.26
C SER A 129 0.58 -1.00 2.19
N VAL A 130 0.38 -1.55 0.99
CA VAL A 130 1.38 -1.49 -0.09
C VAL A 130 1.70 -0.08 -0.54
N LEU A 131 0.73 0.84 -0.55
CA LEU A 131 0.94 2.23 -1.00
C LEU A 131 1.93 2.98 -0.11
N ASP A 132 1.77 2.89 1.21
CA ASP A 132 2.67 3.54 2.15
C ASP A 132 4.08 2.93 2.09
N GLN A 133 4.16 1.60 1.94
CA GLN A 133 5.42 0.90 1.75
C GLN A 133 6.09 1.28 0.41
N CYS A 134 5.34 1.34 -0.70
CA CYS A 134 5.87 1.79 -1.99
C CYS A 134 6.41 3.21 -1.91
N ALA A 135 5.66 4.14 -1.32
CA ALA A 135 6.10 5.52 -1.15
C ALA A 135 7.40 5.60 -0.32
N TRP A 136 7.48 4.77 0.73
CA TRP A 136 8.67 4.70 1.59
C TRP A 136 9.89 4.12 0.83
N PHE A 137 9.74 3.01 0.11
CA PHE A 137 10.81 2.42 -0.71
C PHE A 137 11.30 3.40 -1.79
N ARG A 138 10.37 4.05 -2.51
CA ARG A 138 10.70 5.05 -3.54
C ARG A 138 11.42 6.26 -2.96
N GLY A 139 11.02 6.71 -1.77
CA GLY A 139 11.68 7.78 -1.03
C GLY A 139 13.12 7.46 -0.63
N HIS A 140 13.45 6.18 -0.48
CA HIS A 140 14.79 5.67 -0.18
C HIS A 140 15.58 5.21 -1.42
N GLY A 141 15.15 5.60 -2.62
CA GLY A 141 15.93 5.40 -3.85
C GLY A 141 15.49 4.21 -4.71
N LEU A 142 14.61 3.32 -4.23
CA LEU A 142 14.10 2.18 -4.98
C LEU A 142 12.90 2.61 -5.85
N LYS A 143 13.17 3.36 -6.92
CA LYS A 143 12.18 4.07 -7.73
C LYS A 143 11.13 3.17 -8.39
N LYS A 144 11.52 1.94 -8.78
CA LYS A 144 10.63 0.98 -9.43
C LYS A 144 10.00 0.01 -8.44
N THR A 145 9.51 0.53 -7.30
CA THR A 145 8.73 -0.24 -6.34
C THR A 145 7.24 -0.07 -6.63
N PHE A 146 6.54 -1.20 -6.75
CA PHE A 146 5.11 -1.23 -7.06
C PHE A 146 4.37 -2.11 -6.05
N GLY A 147 3.13 -1.76 -5.76
CA GLY A 147 2.21 -2.53 -4.93
C GLY A 147 1.19 -3.30 -5.76
N VAL A 148 0.79 -4.46 -5.31
CA VAL A 148 -0.28 -5.24 -5.96
C VAL A 148 -1.62 -4.67 -5.54
N GLU A 149 -2.39 -4.15 -6.50
CA GLU A 149 -3.73 -3.63 -6.26
C GLU A 149 -4.67 -4.73 -5.73
N GLY A 150 -5.30 -4.47 -4.59
CA GLY A 150 -6.19 -5.44 -3.94
C GLY A 150 -5.49 -6.63 -3.28
N GLY A 151 -4.16 -6.71 -3.35
CA GLY A 151 -3.35 -7.73 -2.67
C GLY A 151 -3.66 -9.17 -3.08
N ILE A 152 -3.31 -10.11 -2.20
CA ILE A 152 -3.57 -11.54 -2.44
C ILE A 152 -5.07 -11.89 -2.48
N ASP A 153 -5.92 -11.13 -1.79
CA ASP A 153 -7.37 -11.37 -1.78
C ASP A 153 -7.97 -11.17 -3.17
N ARG A 154 -7.59 -10.09 -3.87
CA ARG A 154 -8.02 -9.84 -5.25
C ARG A 154 -7.37 -10.81 -6.23
N TYR A 155 -6.10 -11.15 -6.04
CA TYR A 155 -5.42 -12.17 -6.84
C TYR A 155 -6.12 -13.52 -6.75
N ALA A 156 -6.51 -13.97 -5.55
CA ALA A 156 -7.28 -15.19 -5.34
C ALA A 156 -8.67 -15.13 -5.98
N GLN A 157 -9.30 -13.97 -6.00
CA GLN A 157 -10.63 -13.81 -6.57
C GLN A 157 -10.63 -13.80 -8.10
N GLU A 158 -9.67 -13.14 -8.73
CA GLU A 158 -9.69 -12.85 -10.17
C GLU A 158 -8.77 -13.77 -10.98
N ILE A 159 -7.67 -14.27 -10.39
CA ILE A 159 -6.64 -15.01 -11.13
C ILE A 159 -6.54 -16.48 -10.71
N ASP A 160 -6.48 -16.76 -9.41
CA ASP A 160 -6.27 -18.12 -8.90
C ASP A 160 -7.23 -18.47 -7.77
N SER A 161 -8.41 -18.96 -8.15
CA SER A 161 -9.47 -19.36 -7.21
C SER A 161 -9.12 -20.58 -6.34
N THR A 162 -7.97 -21.23 -6.55
CA THR A 162 -7.49 -22.31 -5.67
C THR A 162 -6.91 -21.78 -4.36
N ILE A 163 -6.54 -20.50 -4.33
CA ILE A 163 -6.05 -19.82 -3.13
C ILE A 163 -7.23 -19.51 -2.21
N PRO A 164 -7.23 -20.00 -0.96
CA PRO A 164 -8.32 -19.72 -0.04
C PRO A 164 -8.34 -18.25 0.34
N ARG A 165 -9.52 -17.61 0.23
CA ARG A 165 -9.75 -16.26 0.74
C ARG A 165 -10.00 -16.33 2.24
N TYR A 166 -9.41 -15.42 2.98
CA TYR A 166 -9.53 -15.33 4.44
C TYR A 166 -9.85 -13.90 4.90
N ARG A 167 -10.28 -13.78 6.12
CA ARG A 167 -10.46 -12.47 6.80
C ARG A 167 -9.49 -12.40 7.96
N LEU A 168 -8.83 -11.27 8.11
CA LEU A 168 -8.09 -10.98 9.33
C LEU A 168 -9.13 -10.64 10.40
N GLU A 169 -9.11 -11.37 11.50
CA GLU A 169 -9.81 -10.94 12.71
C GLU A 169 -9.05 -9.73 13.23
N MET A 170 -9.71 -8.58 13.24
CA MET A 170 -9.16 -7.40 13.89
C MET A 170 -9.44 -7.58 15.39
N ASP A 171 -8.39 -7.82 16.17
CA ASP A 171 -8.44 -7.80 17.62
C ASP A 171 -8.83 -6.41 18.17
#